data_8c17d1efaf5195be5e6b948e7081edd4
#
_entry.id   8c17d1efaf5195be5e6b948e7081edd4
#
_cell.length_a   1.000
_cell.length_b   1.000
_cell.length_c   1.000
_cell.angle_alpha   90.00
_cell.angle_beta   90.00
_cell.angle_gamma   90.00
#
_symmetry.space_group_name_H-M   'P 1'
#
loop_
_entity.id
_entity.type
_entity.pdbx_description
1 polymer ?
#
loop_
_entity_poly.entity_id
_entity_poly.type
_entity_poly.pdbx_seq_one_letter_code
_entity_poly.pdbx_strand_id
1 'polypeptide(L)'
;MPLICFASPKGGVGKTTLAANLADALRRSGRPVLAIDLDPQNSLRLHFGLPMHDTGGFFAELLRRPDWRGMVRHTPSGVLLLPHGALELRAVLEQAAALDRDPGLLAGPLREMMADPRLLVVADMPPGASQALAVIAPIATLVVAVLQSEAISAAMLGEIESGRFLGSGTMAAVHGGRLQFVLNGVDLNSRLSRAAAEGMARHLGPRLLGAVSRDEALAESLANLRLVQDMAPGCPAAEDLRQVARALQALLATMEAQPMPAPAMPALWGAR
;
A
#
# COMPACT_ATOMS: atom_id res chain seq x y z
N MET A 1 13.13 7.68 -5.62
CA MET A 1 11.88 8.25 -5.05
C MET A 1 11.09 7.16 -4.36
N PRO A 2 10.46 7.43 -3.20
CA PRO A 2 9.79 6.37 -2.48
C PRO A 2 8.47 5.97 -3.13
N LEU A 3 8.30 4.66 -3.26
CA LEU A 3 7.06 3.96 -3.55
C LEU A 3 6.71 3.14 -2.32
N ILE A 4 5.61 3.45 -1.67
CA ILE A 4 5.05 2.68 -0.57
C ILE A 4 3.96 1.77 -1.12
N CYS A 5 4.10 0.47 -0.90
CA CYS A 5 3.13 -0.53 -1.32
C CYS A 5 2.36 -1.04 -0.09
N PHE A 6 1.05 -0.84 -0.04
CA PHE A 6 0.18 -1.40 0.99
C PHE A 6 -0.32 -2.76 0.54
N ALA A 7 0.03 -3.80 1.27
CA ALA A 7 -0.33 -5.18 0.97
C ALA A 7 -0.97 -5.86 2.20
N SER A 8 -1.71 -6.92 1.98
CA SER A 8 -2.29 -7.72 3.06
C SER A 8 -2.44 -9.17 2.63
N PRO A 9 -2.22 -10.15 3.53
CA PRO A 9 -2.36 -11.56 3.20
C PRO A 9 -3.81 -11.99 2.95
N LYS A 10 -4.77 -11.22 3.46
CA LYS A 10 -6.20 -11.49 3.31
C LYS A 10 -7.00 -10.22 3.06
N GLY A 11 -8.22 -10.37 2.52
CA GLY A 11 -9.17 -9.29 2.33
C GLY A 11 -9.81 -8.80 3.64
N GLY A 12 -10.40 -7.60 3.61
CA GLY A 12 -11.19 -7.06 4.72
C GLY A 12 -10.40 -6.52 5.92
N VAL A 13 -9.06 -6.47 5.85
CA VAL A 13 -8.21 -5.97 6.95
C VAL A 13 -8.17 -4.45 7.06
N GLY A 14 -8.83 -3.71 6.16
CA GLY A 14 -8.81 -2.24 6.11
C GLY A 14 -7.61 -1.65 5.37
N LYS A 15 -6.92 -2.42 4.54
CA LYS A 15 -5.75 -2.01 3.76
C LYS A 15 -6.00 -0.73 2.96
N THR A 16 -7.05 -0.69 2.13
CA THR A 16 -7.44 0.46 1.31
C THR A 16 -7.76 1.69 2.16
N THR A 17 -8.46 1.50 3.30
CA THR A 17 -8.75 2.57 4.26
C THR A 17 -7.46 3.18 4.82
N LEU A 18 -6.49 2.33 5.19
CA LEU A 18 -5.19 2.80 5.67
C LEU A 18 -4.40 3.47 4.55
N ALA A 19 -4.34 2.90 3.36
CA ALA A 19 -3.64 3.48 2.21
C ALA A 19 -4.16 4.90 1.89
N ALA A 20 -5.49 5.09 1.85
CA ALA A 20 -6.11 6.38 1.59
C ALA A 20 -5.79 7.42 2.66
N ASN A 21 -6.04 7.08 3.93
CA ASN A 21 -5.87 8.01 5.03
C ASN A 21 -4.40 8.33 5.33
N LEU A 22 -3.48 7.37 5.14
CA LEU A 22 -2.04 7.59 5.26
C LEU A 22 -1.50 8.41 4.08
N ALA A 23 -2.01 8.20 2.86
CA ALA A 23 -1.67 9.05 1.71
C ALA A 23 -2.02 10.53 1.99
N ASP A 24 -3.20 10.80 2.56
CA ASP A 24 -3.60 12.16 2.95
C ASP A 24 -2.76 12.71 4.11
N ALA A 25 -2.50 11.91 5.14
CA ALA A 25 -1.65 12.33 6.26
C ALA A 25 -0.22 12.70 5.80
N LEU A 26 0.35 11.92 4.88
CA LEU A 26 1.66 12.20 4.26
C LEU A 26 1.62 13.45 3.38
N ARG A 27 0.53 13.67 2.62
CA ARG A 27 0.36 14.89 1.85
C ARG A 27 0.24 16.12 2.75
N ARG A 28 -0.52 16.05 3.85
CA ARG A 28 -0.67 17.15 4.82
C ARG A 28 0.65 17.54 5.47
N SER A 29 1.62 16.66 5.50
CA SER A 29 2.98 16.98 5.97
C SER A 29 3.86 17.69 4.96
N GLY A 30 3.30 18.07 3.79
CA GLY A 30 3.94 18.92 2.79
C GLY A 30 4.53 18.21 1.58
N ARG A 31 4.37 16.88 1.45
CA ARG A 31 4.88 16.13 0.30
C ARG A 31 3.75 15.85 -0.71
N PRO A 32 3.91 16.17 -2.01
CA PRO A 32 2.97 15.73 -3.03
C PRO A 32 2.83 14.21 -3.03
N VAL A 33 1.59 13.70 -3.05
CA VAL A 33 1.29 12.26 -3.02
C VAL A 33 0.44 11.87 -4.21
N LEU A 34 0.84 10.81 -4.90
CA LEU A 34 0.05 10.09 -5.90
C LEU A 34 -0.37 8.73 -5.31
N ALA A 35 -1.66 8.56 -5.06
CA ALA A 35 -2.24 7.29 -4.69
C ALA A 35 -2.63 6.50 -5.94
N ILE A 36 -2.30 5.21 -5.98
CA ILE A 36 -2.60 4.31 -7.11
C ILE A 36 -3.43 3.15 -6.59
N ASP A 37 -4.59 2.93 -7.19
CA ASP A 37 -5.43 1.78 -6.91
C ASP A 37 -5.09 0.64 -7.89
N LEU A 38 -4.66 -0.49 -7.37
CA LEU A 38 -4.32 -1.70 -8.13
C LEU A 38 -5.22 -2.87 -7.75
N ASP A 39 -6.21 -2.61 -6.88
CA ASP A 39 -7.22 -3.60 -6.51
C ASP A 39 -8.40 -3.56 -7.49
N PRO A 40 -8.77 -4.67 -8.14
CA PRO A 40 -9.94 -4.74 -9.02
C PRO A 40 -11.26 -4.32 -8.36
N GLN A 41 -11.32 -4.28 -7.03
CA GLN A 41 -12.45 -3.73 -6.29
C GLN A 41 -12.64 -2.22 -6.54
N ASN A 42 -11.61 -1.51 -7.01
CA ASN A 42 -11.62 -0.08 -7.35
C ASN A 42 -12.20 0.79 -6.23
N SER A 43 -11.87 0.47 -4.97
CA SER A 43 -12.48 1.07 -3.79
C SER A 43 -11.72 2.28 -3.23
N LEU A 44 -10.44 2.43 -3.58
CA LEU A 44 -9.61 3.54 -3.11
C LEU A 44 -10.21 4.91 -3.47
N ARG A 45 -10.81 5.02 -4.65
CA ARG A 45 -11.47 6.24 -5.16
C ARG A 45 -12.60 6.74 -4.26
N LEU A 46 -13.29 5.84 -3.56
CA LEU A 46 -14.41 6.20 -2.68
C LEU A 46 -13.94 6.99 -1.46
N HIS A 47 -12.78 6.65 -0.91
CA HIS A 47 -12.17 7.42 0.18
C HIS A 47 -11.79 8.85 -0.22
N PHE A 48 -11.56 9.08 -1.51
CA PHE A 48 -11.19 10.37 -2.06
C PHE A 48 -12.37 11.14 -2.69
N GLY A 49 -13.60 10.70 -2.45
CA GLY A 49 -14.79 11.41 -2.86
C GLY A 49 -15.14 11.26 -4.35
N LEU A 50 -14.55 10.32 -5.07
CA LEU A 50 -14.95 10.07 -6.45
C LEU A 50 -16.25 9.28 -6.47
N PRO A 51 -17.20 9.66 -7.35
CA PRO A 51 -18.51 9.04 -7.36
C PRO A 51 -18.49 7.62 -7.92
N MET A 52 -19.47 6.81 -7.53
CA MET A 52 -19.59 5.40 -7.93
C MET A 52 -19.70 5.20 -9.45
N HIS A 53 -20.24 6.17 -10.17
CA HIS A 53 -20.40 6.11 -11.62
C HIS A 53 -19.13 6.45 -12.41
N ASP A 54 -18.09 7.00 -11.78
CA ASP A 54 -16.77 7.14 -12.44
C ASP A 54 -16.08 5.78 -12.48
N THR A 55 -16.20 5.11 -13.60
CA THR A 55 -15.67 3.75 -13.82
C THR A 55 -14.33 3.76 -14.56
N GLY A 56 -13.83 4.92 -14.98
CA GLY A 56 -12.56 5.07 -15.67
C GLY A 56 -11.37 4.87 -14.72
N GLY A 57 -10.28 4.30 -15.23
CA GLY A 57 -9.07 4.16 -14.42
C GLY A 57 -7.86 3.65 -15.21
N PHE A 58 -6.68 3.95 -14.69
CA PHE A 58 -5.40 3.66 -15.33
C PHE A 58 -5.19 2.16 -15.52
N PHE A 59 -5.47 1.37 -14.48
CA PHE A 59 -5.18 -0.06 -14.53
C PHE A 59 -6.13 -0.79 -15.49
N ALA A 60 -7.39 -0.34 -15.58
CA ALA A 60 -8.35 -0.89 -16.54
C ALA A 60 -7.89 -0.73 -18.01
N GLU A 61 -7.16 0.34 -18.30
CA GLU A 61 -6.65 0.63 -19.64
C GLU A 61 -5.19 0.18 -19.86
N LEU A 62 -4.57 -0.50 -18.88
CA LEU A 62 -3.14 -0.79 -18.84
C LEU A 62 -2.62 -1.47 -20.12
N LEU A 63 -3.39 -2.39 -20.71
CA LEU A 63 -3.00 -3.11 -21.93
C LEU A 63 -2.91 -2.21 -23.17
N ARG A 64 -3.58 -1.06 -23.13
CA ARG A 64 -3.50 -0.03 -24.20
C ARG A 64 -2.31 0.92 -24.02
N ARG A 65 -1.53 0.73 -22.95
CA ARG A 65 -0.38 1.57 -22.58
C ARG A 65 -0.74 3.08 -22.53
N PRO A 66 -1.75 3.47 -21.72
CA PRO A 66 -2.18 4.86 -21.66
C PRO A 66 -1.10 5.75 -21.05
N ASP A 67 -1.09 7.03 -21.44
CA ASP A 67 -0.37 8.02 -20.65
C ASP A 67 -1.07 8.19 -19.30
N TRP A 68 -0.41 7.74 -18.23
CA TRP A 68 -0.92 7.79 -16.88
C TRP A 68 -1.24 9.21 -16.42
N ARG A 69 -0.53 10.22 -16.94
CA ARG A 69 -0.72 11.63 -16.57
C ARG A 69 -2.12 12.12 -16.93
N GLY A 70 -2.63 11.71 -18.09
CA GLY A 70 -3.98 12.03 -18.55
C GLY A 70 -5.08 11.34 -17.75
N MET A 71 -4.74 10.33 -16.95
CA MET A 71 -5.69 9.55 -16.16
C MET A 71 -5.72 9.92 -14.67
N VAL A 72 -4.85 10.83 -14.23
CA VAL A 72 -4.84 11.33 -12.86
C VAL A 72 -6.12 12.07 -12.53
N ARG A 73 -6.68 11.79 -11.37
CA ARG A 73 -7.81 12.53 -10.77
C ARG A 73 -7.30 13.43 -9.66
N HIS A 74 -7.71 14.68 -9.69
CA HIS A 74 -7.49 15.62 -8.60
C HIS A 74 -8.58 15.40 -7.55
N THR A 75 -8.19 15.17 -6.31
CA THR A 75 -9.15 14.93 -5.23
C THR A 75 -9.31 16.15 -4.33
N PRO A 76 -10.45 16.29 -3.61
CA PRO A 76 -10.64 17.40 -2.67
C PRO A 76 -9.58 17.47 -1.58
N SER A 77 -9.02 16.33 -1.17
CA SER A 77 -7.92 16.28 -0.20
C SER A 77 -6.60 16.84 -0.74
N GLY A 78 -6.45 16.97 -2.06
CA GLY A 78 -5.20 17.35 -2.72
C GLY A 78 -4.24 16.19 -2.96
N VAL A 79 -4.59 14.95 -2.58
CA VAL A 79 -3.92 13.74 -3.05
C VAL A 79 -4.25 13.55 -4.53
N LEU A 80 -3.26 13.30 -5.36
CA LEU A 80 -3.48 12.87 -6.74
C LEU A 80 -3.87 11.39 -6.73
N LEU A 81 -4.83 11.00 -7.56
CA LEU A 81 -5.31 9.62 -7.61
C LEU A 81 -5.27 9.04 -9.02
N LEU A 82 -4.70 7.84 -9.15
CA LEU A 82 -4.87 6.96 -10.30
C LEU A 82 -5.82 5.82 -9.91
N PRO A 83 -7.11 5.87 -10.29
CA PRO A 83 -8.05 4.80 -10.00
C PRO A 83 -7.70 3.52 -10.77
N HIS A 84 -8.11 2.37 -10.24
CA HIS A 84 -8.01 1.11 -10.95
C HIS A 84 -8.85 1.13 -12.24
N GLY A 85 -10.07 1.57 -12.13
CA GLY A 85 -11.10 1.45 -13.16
C GLY A 85 -11.90 0.16 -13.02
N ALA A 86 -13.10 0.15 -13.59
CA ALA A 86 -13.96 -1.03 -13.59
C ALA A 86 -13.54 -2.01 -14.68
N LEU A 87 -13.39 -3.28 -14.30
CA LEU A 87 -13.10 -4.38 -15.22
C LEU A 87 -14.03 -5.56 -14.94
N GLU A 88 -14.42 -6.25 -16.02
CA GLU A 88 -15.04 -7.55 -15.90
C GLU A 88 -14.01 -8.63 -15.57
N LEU A 89 -14.44 -9.72 -14.95
CA LEU A 89 -13.57 -10.82 -14.52
C LEU A 89 -12.62 -11.31 -15.63
N ARG A 90 -13.14 -11.44 -16.86
CA ARG A 90 -12.33 -11.87 -18.00
C ARG A 90 -11.15 -10.92 -18.27
N ALA A 91 -11.40 -9.61 -18.23
CA ALA A 91 -10.37 -8.60 -18.46
C ALA A 91 -9.34 -8.58 -17.31
N VAL A 92 -9.77 -8.82 -16.06
CA VAL A 92 -8.86 -8.98 -14.91
C VAL A 92 -7.89 -10.16 -15.13
N LEU A 93 -8.40 -11.31 -15.62
CA LEU A 93 -7.57 -12.47 -15.91
C LEU A 93 -6.62 -12.24 -17.10
N GLU A 94 -7.10 -11.56 -18.14
CA GLU A 94 -6.28 -11.19 -19.31
C GLU A 94 -5.14 -10.23 -18.90
N GLN A 95 -5.41 -9.27 -18.01
CA GLN A 95 -4.39 -8.37 -17.48
C GLN A 95 -3.37 -9.11 -16.63
N ALA A 96 -3.81 -10.00 -15.75
CA ALA A 96 -2.90 -10.78 -14.92
C ALA A 96 -1.94 -11.62 -15.81
N ALA A 97 -2.46 -12.28 -16.85
CA ALA A 97 -1.66 -13.02 -17.80
C ALA A 97 -0.72 -12.12 -18.64
N ALA A 98 -1.12 -10.89 -18.93
CA ALA A 98 -0.28 -9.93 -19.64
C ALA A 98 0.86 -9.42 -18.76
N LEU A 99 0.61 -9.14 -17.48
CA LEU A 99 1.62 -8.73 -16.51
C LEU A 99 2.64 -9.84 -16.22
N ASP A 100 2.21 -11.10 -16.26
CA ASP A 100 3.10 -12.25 -16.14
C ASP A 100 4.10 -12.33 -17.30
N ARG A 101 3.63 -12.04 -18.52
CA ARG A 101 4.45 -12.04 -19.74
C ARG A 101 5.30 -10.80 -19.92
N ASP A 102 4.77 -9.62 -19.54
CA ASP A 102 5.43 -8.33 -19.68
C ASP A 102 5.22 -7.47 -18.41
N PRO A 103 6.02 -7.69 -17.36
CA PRO A 103 6.00 -6.86 -16.16
C PRO A 103 6.24 -5.36 -16.44
N GLY A 104 6.87 -5.04 -17.58
CA GLY A 104 7.16 -3.67 -18.01
C GLY A 104 5.91 -2.82 -18.24
N LEU A 105 4.76 -3.46 -18.54
CA LEU A 105 3.46 -2.77 -18.67
C LEU A 105 3.13 -1.90 -17.44
N LEU A 106 3.43 -2.41 -16.25
CA LEU A 106 3.18 -1.70 -15.00
C LEU A 106 4.45 -1.06 -14.45
N ALA A 107 5.58 -1.77 -14.49
CA ALA A 107 6.85 -1.27 -13.95
C ALA A 107 7.38 -0.04 -14.71
N GLY A 108 7.13 0.08 -16.01
CA GLY A 108 7.51 1.24 -16.82
C GLY A 108 6.89 2.54 -16.32
N PRO A 109 5.55 2.67 -16.35
CA PRO A 109 4.85 3.84 -15.81
C PRO A 109 5.21 4.16 -14.35
N LEU A 110 5.36 3.14 -13.49
CA LEU A 110 5.75 3.36 -12.10
C LEU A 110 7.14 3.98 -11.96
N ARG A 111 8.11 3.53 -12.75
CA ARG A 111 9.45 4.14 -12.77
C ARG A 111 9.41 5.59 -13.23
N GLU A 112 8.56 5.92 -14.20
CA GLU A 112 8.35 7.31 -14.64
C GLU A 112 7.73 8.16 -13.52
N MET A 113 6.72 7.65 -12.80
CA MET A 113 6.13 8.34 -11.65
C MET A 113 7.18 8.56 -10.56
N MET A 114 8.01 7.55 -10.32
CA MET A 114 9.11 7.62 -9.35
C MET A 114 10.27 8.51 -9.80
N ALA A 115 10.33 8.98 -11.02
CA ALA A 115 11.39 9.88 -11.52
C ALA A 115 11.25 11.32 -11.00
N ASP A 116 10.05 11.78 -10.59
CA ASP A 116 9.90 13.10 -9.95
C ASP A 116 10.36 13.06 -8.48
N PRO A 117 11.46 13.73 -8.11
CA PRO A 117 12.04 13.68 -6.77
C PRO A 117 11.12 14.19 -5.66
N ARG A 118 10.08 14.90 -5.95
CA ARG A 118 9.16 15.47 -4.96
C ARG A 118 7.99 14.55 -4.67
N LEU A 119 7.59 13.71 -5.64
CA LEU A 119 6.40 12.90 -5.58
C LEU A 119 6.59 11.67 -4.70
N LEU A 120 5.67 11.40 -3.79
CA LEU A 120 5.54 10.14 -3.07
C LEU A 120 4.44 9.31 -3.72
N VAL A 121 4.75 8.07 -4.09
CA VAL A 121 3.77 7.14 -4.65
C VAL A 121 3.28 6.18 -3.57
N VAL A 122 1.97 6.07 -3.42
CA VAL A 122 1.29 5.14 -2.50
C VAL A 122 0.44 4.18 -3.33
N ALA A 123 0.77 2.90 -3.32
CA ALA A 123 0.06 1.87 -4.07
C ALA A 123 -0.81 1.01 -3.13
N ASP A 124 -2.12 0.97 -3.40
CA ASP A 124 -3.05 0.04 -2.76
C ASP A 124 -3.17 -1.23 -3.59
N MET A 125 -2.80 -2.37 -3.01
CA MET A 125 -2.71 -3.65 -3.70
C MET A 125 -3.98 -4.49 -3.50
N PRO A 126 -4.31 -5.44 -4.39
CA PRO A 126 -5.30 -6.46 -4.07
C PRO A 126 -4.84 -7.32 -2.88
N PRO A 127 -5.78 -7.97 -2.16
CA PRO A 127 -5.44 -8.87 -1.06
C PRO A 127 -4.75 -10.14 -1.58
N GLY A 128 -3.80 -10.64 -0.79
CA GLY A 128 -3.03 -11.85 -1.11
C GLY A 128 -2.02 -11.66 -2.24
N ALA A 129 -1.60 -12.77 -2.83
CA ALA A 129 -0.69 -12.77 -3.96
C ALA A 129 -1.39 -12.29 -5.23
N SER A 130 -0.73 -11.43 -6.00
CA SER A 130 -1.23 -10.94 -7.28
C SER A 130 -0.07 -10.62 -8.23
N GLN A 131 -0.33 -10.59 -9.54
CA GLN A 131 0.69 -10.23 -10.53
C GLN A 131 1.13 -8.76 -10.37
N ALA A 132 0.20 -7.86 -10.01
CA ALA A 132 0.54 -6.48 -9.71
C ALA A 132 1.52 -6.39 -8.52
N LEU A 133 1.27 -7.16 -7.44
CA LEU A 133 2.17 -7.20 -6.28
C LEU A 133 3.54 -7.78 -6.66
N ALA A 134 3.58 -8.84 -7.46
CA ALA A 134 4.83 -9.44 -7.94
C ALA A 134 5.69 -8.44 -8.75
N VAL A 135 5.05 -7.55 -9.51
CA VAL A 135 5.75 -6.49 -10.27
C VAL A 135 6.22 -5.36 -9.36
N ILE A 136 5.39 -4.94 -8.39
CA ILE A 136 5.65 -3.76 -7.57
C ILE A 136 6.60 -4.03 -6.42
N ALA A 137 6.46 -5.15 -5.73
CA ALA A 137 7.24 -5.45 -4.54
C ALA A 137 8.77 -5.35 -4.76
N PRO A 138 9.34 -5.77 -5.90
CA PRO A 138 10.77 -5.58 -6.19
C PRO A 138 11.23 -4.14 -6.28
N ILE A 139 10.37 -3.24 -6.77
CA ILE A 139 10.71 -1.83 -7.01
C ILE A 139 10.21 -0.90 -5.89
N ALA A 140 9.35 -1.39 -4.99
CA ALA A 140 8.85 -0.61 -3.85
C ALA A 140 9.99 -0.24 -2.89
N THR A 141 9.99 0.98 -2.41
CA THR A 141 10.88 1.45 -1.35
C THR A 141 10.50 0.81 -0.02
N LEU A 142 9.20 0.73 0.26
CA LEU A 142 8.62 0.07 1.43
C LEU A 142 7.43 -0.77 1.01
N VAL A 143 7.30 -1.94 1.62
CA VAL A 143 6.08 -2.75 1.62
C VAL A 143 5.50 -2.71 3.02
N VAL A 144 4.29 -2.21 3.16
CA VAL A 144 3.57 -2.12 4.43
C VAL A 144 2.51 -3.21 4.46
N ALA A 145 2.75 -4.23 5.27
CA ALA A 145 1.79 -5.30 5.51
C ALA A 145 0.75 -4.86 6.54
N VAL A 146 -0.51 -4.82 6.12
CA VAL A 146 -1.64 -4.49 7.01
C VAL A 146 -2.22 -5.76 7.60
N LEU A 147 -2.26 -5.84 8.93
CA LEU A 147 -2.76 -6.98 9.70
C LEU A 147 -3.87 -6.54 10.66
N GLN A 148 -4.85 -7.39 10.90
CA GLN A 148 -5.80 -7.17 12.00
C GLN A 148 -5.26 -7.74 13.31
N SER A 149 -5.63 -7.12 14.43
CA SER A 149 -5.31 -7.59 15.78
C SER A 149 -6.20 -8.76 16.20
N GLU A 150 -5.98 -9.91 15.58
CA GLU A 150 -6.77 -11.13 15.79
C GLU A 150 -5.89 -12.40 15.79
N ALA A 151 -6.42 -13.48 16.33
CA ALA A 151 -5.68 -14.73 16.54
C ALA A 151 -5.11 -15.33 15.25
N ILE A 152 -5.85 -15.27 14.14
CA ILE A 152 -5.38 -15.84 12.88
C ILE A 152 -4.22 -15.02 12.28
N SER A 153 -4.26 -13.71 12.40
CA SER A 153 -3.14 -12.85 11.94
C SER A 153 -1.88 -13.12 12.77
N ALA A 154 -2.02 -13.30 14.08
CA ALA A 154 -0.91 -13.66 14.95
C ALA A 154 -0.34 -15.04 14.62
N ALA A 155 -1.20 -16.04 14.35
CA ALA A 155 -0.77 -17.37 13.97
C ALA A 155 -0.05 -17.43 12.61
N MET A 156 -0.46 -16.58 11.66
CA MET A 156 0.13 -16.51 10.31
C MET A 156 1.36 -15.59 10.22
N LEU A 157 1.77 -14.98 11.32
CA LEU A 157 2.81 -13.94 11.30
C LEU A 157 4.12 -14.41 10.65
N GLY A 158 4.57 -15.61 10.96
CA GLY A 158 5.78 -16.19 10.36
C GLY A 158 5.69 -16.36 8.84
N GLU A 159 4.53 -16.74 8.30
CA GLU A 159 4.31 -16.81 6.85
C GLU A 159 4.34 -15.44 6.19
N ILE A 160 3.78 -14.45 6.88
CA ILE A 160 3.75 -13.05 6.39
C ILE A 160 5.16 -12.46 6.40
N GLU A 161 5.91 -12.67 7.48
CA GLU A 161 7.29 -12.19 7.62
C GLU A 161 8.24 -12.84 6.62
N SER A 162 7.99 -14.08 6.23
CA SER A 162 8.76 -14.74 5.17
C SER A 162 8.61 -14.06 3.81
N GLY A 163 7.62 -13.17 3.65
CA GLY A 163 7.30 -12.49 2.40
C GLY A 163 6.71 -13.42 1.33
N ARG A 164 6.33 -14.66 1.66
CA ARG A 164 5.80 -15.62 0.68
C ARG A 164 4.53 -15.12 -0.01
N PHE A 165 3.74 -14.31 0.67
CA PHE A 165 2.57 -13.67 0.07
C PHE A 165 2.90 -12.56 -0.96
N LEU A 166 4.16 -12.12 -1.02
CA LEU A 166 4.64 -11.15 -2.02
C LEU A 166 5.11 -11.80 -3.32
N GLY A 167 5.23 -13.13 -3.35
CA GLY A 167 5.74 -13.87 -4.51
C GLY A 167 6.68 -15.00 -4.09
N SER A 168 7.61 -15.41 -4.95
CA SER A 168 8.54 -16.49 -4.66
C SER A 168 9.46 -16.18 -3.46
N GLY A 169 9.94 -17.22 -2.75
CA GLY A 169 10.77 -17.10 -1.55
C GLY A 169 12.06 -16.25 -1.70
N THR A 170 12.52 -16.01 -2.93
CA THR A 170 13.63 -15.10 -3.22
C THR A 170 13.31 -13.65 -2.85
N MET A 171 12.04 -13.27 -2.83
CA MET A 171 11.61 -11.93 -2.51
C MET A 171 11.76 -11.59 -1.02
N ALA A 172 11.64 -12.58 -0.14
CA ALA A 172 11.81 -12.38 1.30
C ALA A 172 13.22 -11.87 1.64
N ALA A 173 14.25 -12.38 0.99
CA ALA A 173 15.63 -11.93 1.19
C ALA A 173 15.84 -10.49 0.69
N VAL A 174 15.21 -10.13 -0.43
CA VAL A 174 15.30 -8.78 -1.02
C VAL A 174 14.54 -7.75 -0.19
N HIS A 175 13.42 -8.16 0.43
CA HIS A 175 12.53 -7.24 1.16
C HIS A 175 12.68 -7.29 2.68
N GLY A 176 13.55 -8.13 3.23
CA GLY A 176 13.71 -8.30 4.68
C GLY A 176 13.86 -6.99 5.46
N GLY A 177 14.57 -5.99 4.92
CA GLY A 177 14.70 -4.65 5.52
C GLY A 177 13.61 -3.65 5.09
N ARG A 178 12.79 -3.97 4.07
CA ARG A 178 11.78 -3.06 3.50
C ARG A 178 10.34 -3.45 3.84
N LEU A 179 10.14 -4.62 4.48
CA LEU A 179 8.84 -5.07 4.93
C LEU A 179 8.56 -4.51 6.32
N GLN A 180 7.54 -3.67 6.39
CA GLN A 180 7.05 -3.05 7.61
C GLN A 180 5.61 -3.48 7.88
N PHE A 181 5.11 -3.22 9.08
CA PHE A 181 3.79 -3.69 9.51
C PHE A 181 2.97 -2.58 10.13
N VAL A 182 1.66 -2.63 9.92
CA VAL A 182 0.67 -1.83 10.65
C VAL A 182 -0.41 -2.77 11.16
N LEU A 183 -0.71 -2.70 12.44
CA LEU A 183 -1.87 -3.36 13.03
C LEU A 183 -3.09 -2.47 12.86
N ASN A 184 -4.18 -3.02 12.32
CA ASN A 184 -5.42 -2.29 12.12
C ASN A 184 -6.56 -2.90 12.93
N GLY A 185 -7.52 -2.06 13.30
CA GLY A 185 -8.73 -2.48 13.99
C GLY A 185 -8.49 -3.00 15.39
N VAL A 186 -7.53 -2.43 16.12
CA VAL A 186 -7.27 -2.80 17.53
C VAL A 186 -8.44 -2.39 18.39
N ASP A 187 -9.18 -3.39 18.88
CA ASP A 187 -10.29 -3.17 19.79
C ASP A 187 -9.81 -3.20 21.25
N LEU A 188 -9.71 -2.03 21.86
CA LEU A 188 -9.25 -1.87 23.23
C LEU A 188 -10.24 -2.44 24.27
N ASN A 189 -11.49 -2.68 23.90
CA ASN A 189 -12.49 -3.31 24.76
C ASN A 189 -12.46 -4.85 24.68
N SER A 190 -11.84 -5.40 23.63
CA SER A 190 -11.66 -6.84 23.46
C SER A 190 -10.36 -7.32 24.08
N ARG A 191 -10.45 -8.20 25.08
CA ARG A 191 -9.28 -8.84 25.70
C ARG A 191 -8.43 -9.58 24.68
N LEU A 192 -9.07 -10.29 23.74
CA LEU A 192 -8.37 -11.07 22.71
C LEU A 192 -7.64 -10.14 21.73
N SER A 193 -8.29 -9.06 21.27
CA SER A 193 -7.68 -8.10 20.35
C SER A 193 -6.44 -7.44 20.98
N ARG A 194 -6.54 -7.01 22.24
CA ARG A 194 -5.38 -6.45 22.97
C ARG A 194 -4.23 -7.46 23.07
N ALA A 195 -4.53 -8.68 23.51
CA ALA A 195 -3.50 -9.71 23.67
C ALA A 195 -2.82 -10.06 22.34
N ALA A 196 -3.59 -10.14 21.24
CA ALA A 196 -3.05 -10.36 19.89
C ALA A 196 -2.17 -9.18 19.45
N ALA A 197 -2.64 -7.93 19.62
CA ALA A 197 -1.88 -6.73 19.27
C ALA A 197 -0.56 -6.65 20.06
N GLU A 198 -0.59 -6.85 21.36
CA GLU A 198 0.62 -6.85 22.20
C GLU A 198 1.59 -7.98 21.83
N GLY A 199 1.08 -9.19 21.54
CA GLY A 199 1.90 -10.31 21.11
C GLY A 199 2.60 -10.03 19.78
N MET A 200 1.85 -9.56 18.79
CA MET A 200 2.39 -9.17 17.49
C MET A 200 3.36 -7.98 17.60
N ALA A 201 3.05 -6.98 18.42
CA ALA A 201 3.93 -5.83 18.61
C ALA A 201 5.28 -6.23 19.21
N ARG A 202 5.29 -7.09 20.22
CA ARG A 202 6.55 -7.62 20.81
C ARG A 202 7.36 -8.42 19.78
N HIS A 203 6.69 -9.21 18.94
CA HIS A 203 7.36 -10.03 17.94
C HIS A 203 7.94 -9.19 16.81
N LEU A 204 7.17 -8.22 16.29
CA LEU A 204 7.57 -7.37 15.16
C LEU A 204 8.65 -6.35 15.55
N GLY A 205 8.63 -5.88 16.81
CA GLY A 205 9.60 -4.91 17.29
C GLY A 205 9.67 -3.65 16.41
N PRO A 206 10.87 -3.23 15.96
CA PRO A 206 11.05 -2.00 15.20
C PRO A 206 10.43 -2.05 13.77
N ARG A 207 9.98 -3.21 13.31
CA ARG A 207 9.27 -3.33 12.03
C ARG A 207 7.80 -2.93 12.11
N LEU A 208 7.25 -2.78 13.32
CA LEU A 208 5.90 -2.28 13.52
C LEU A 208 5.91 -0.74 13.48
N LEU A 209 5.28 -0.17 12.46
CA LEU A 209 5.13 1.29 12.32
C LEU A 209 4.11 1.88 13.30
N GLY A 210 3.13 1.09 13.72
CA GLY A 210 2.10 1.47 14.67
C GLY A 210 0.86 0.61 14.57
N ALA A 211 -0.12 0.99 15.39
CA ALA A 211 -1.42 0.34 15.43
C ALA A 211 -2.52 1.38 15.27
N VAL A 212 -3.62 1.00 14.62
CA VAL A 212 -4.80 1.85 14.43
C VAL A 212 -5.97 1.22 15.16
N SER A 213 -6.58 2.00 16.03
CA SER A 213 -7.72 1.59 16.84
C SER A 213 -8.93 1.27 15.97
N ARG A 214 -9.74 0.33 16.42
CA ARG A 214 -11.07 0.11 15.87
C ARG A 214 -11.93 1.32 16.22
N ASP A 215 -12.35 2.06 15.20
CA ASP A 215 -13.09 3.31 15.36
C ASP A 215 -14.17 3.39 14.27
N GLU A 216 -15.39 3.63 14.69
CA GLU A 216 -16.54 3.73 13.78
C GLU A 216 -16.43 4.95 12.86
N ALA A 217 -15.73 6.00 13.30
CA ALA A 217 -15.49 7.20 12.50
C ALA A 217 -14.78 6.89 11.16
N LEU A 218 -13.99 5.83 11.07
CA LEU A 218 -13.40 5.39 9.79
C LEU A 218 -14.46 4.88 8.81
N ALA A 219 -15.43 4.09 9.31
CA ALA A 219 -16.51 3.57 8.48
C ALA A 219 -17.50 4.67 8.08
N GLU A 220 -17.84 5.55 9.01
CA GLU A 220 -18.69 6.72 8.76
C GLU A 220 -18.06 7.68 7.73
N SER A 221 -16.74 7.89 7.83
CA SER A 221 -16.02 8.73 6.87
C SER A 221 -16.10 8.15 5.45
N LEU A 222 -15.89 6.84 5.29
CA LEU A 222 -16.05 6.17 4.01
C LEU A 222 -17.49 6.23 3.50
N ALA A 223 -18.48 6.01 4.35
CA ALA A 223 -19.90 6.11 3.99
C ALA A 223 -20.27 7.51 3.44
N ASN A 224 -19.56 8.54 3.90
CA ASN A 224 -19.67 9.91 3.41
C ASN A 224 -18.70 10.26 2.29
N LEU A 225 -17.97 9.29 1.74
CA LEU A 225 -16.94 9.47 0.71
C LEU A 225 -15.88 10.51 1.11
N ARG A 226 -15.45 10.49 2.37
CA ARG A 226 -14.49 11.44 2.94
C ARG A 226 -13.40 10.72 3.72
N LEU A 227 -12.31 11.41 3.95
CA LEU A 227 -11.22 10.94 4.81
C LEU A 227 -11.51 11.27 6.28
N VAL A 228 -11.01 10.45 7.19
CA VAL A 228 -11.26 10.62 8.62
C VAL A 228 -10.69 11.94 9.17
N GLN A 229 -9.57 12.41 8.62
CA GLN A 229 -8.96 13.69 9.00
C GLN A 229 -9.85 14.90 8.68
N ASP A 230 -10.78 14.78 7.71
CA ASP A 230 -11.72 15.83 7.35
C ASP A 230 -13.04 15.73 8.13
N MET A 231 -13.45 14.53 8.54
CA MET A 231 -14.72 14.30 9.21
C MET A 231 -14.62 14.30 10.73
N ALA A 232 -13.61 13.59 11.25
CA ALA A 232 -13.44 13.35 12.68
C ALA A 232 -11.96 13.45 13.09
N PRO A 233 -11.29 14.61 12.90
CA PRO A 233 -9.84 14.75 13.13
C PRO A 233 -9.40 14.49 14.57
N GLY A 234 -10.33 14.55 15.53
CA GLY A 234 -10.09 14.29 16.95
C GLY A 234 -10.36 12.86 17.40
N CYS A 235 -10.80 11.96 16.51
CA CYS A 235 -11.06 10.58 16.90
C CYS A 235 -9.74 9.80 17.13
N PRO A 236 -9.76 8.73 17.93
CA PRO A 236 -8.59 7.90 18.19
C PRO A 236 -7.90 7.40 16.94
N ALA A 237 -8.65 6.86 15.98
CA ALA A 237 -8.07 6.35 14.73
C ALA A 237 -7.37 7.44 13.90
N ALA A 238 -7.89 8.68 13.91
CA ALA A 238 -7.24 9.79 13.21
C ALA A 238 -5.89 10.15 13.83
N GLU A 239 -5.75 10.10 15.16
CA GLU A 239 -4.46 10.31 15.84
C GLU A 239 -3.50 9.15 15.57
N ASP A 240 -3.97 7.91 15.66
CA ASP A 240 -3.16 6.74 15.36
C ASP A 240 -2.59 6.79 13.92
N LEU A 241 -3.43 7.16 12.95
CA LEU A 241 -2.99 7.35 11.56
C LEU A 241 -1.93 8.44 11.42
N ARG A 242 -2.04 9.55 12.16
CA ARG A 242 -0.99 10.59 12.19
C ARG A 242 0.32 10.04 12.77
N GLN A 243 0.26 9.18 13.80
CA GLN A 243 1.44 8.55 14.39
C GLN A 243 2.10 7.58 13.39
N VAL A 244 1.33 6.73 12.73
CA VAL A 244 1.84 5.83 11.67
C VAL A 244 2.45 6.64 10.52
N ALA A 245 1.82 7.74 10.11
CA ALA A 245 2.38 8.61 9.06
C ALA A 245 3.72 9.23 9.47
N ARG A 246 3.86 9.68 10.73
CA ARG A 246 5.14 10.18 11.27
C ARG A 246 6.23 9.10 11.26
N ALA A 247 5.88 7.86 11.65
CA ALA A 247 6.81 6.73 11.61
C ALA A 247 7.26 6.40 10.18
N LEU A 248 6.32 6.40 9.22
CA LEU A 248 6.63 6.23 7.80
C LEU A 248 7.57 7.32 7.28
N GLN A 249 7.32 8.58 7.62
CA GLN A 249 8.19 9.71 7.20
C GLN A 249 9.60 9.59 7.77
N ALA A 250 9.74 9.28 9.04
CA ALA A 250 11.05 9.10 9.68
C ALA A 250 11.83 7.96 9.01
N LEU A 251 11.16 6.84 8.70
CA LEU A 251 11.78 5.71 8.02
C LEU A 251 12.20 6.07 6.59
N LEU A 252 11.34 6.74 5.83
CA LEU A 252 11.66 7.19 4.47
C LEU A 252 12.85 8.15 4.46
N ALA A 253 12.89 9.10 5.38
CA ALA A 253 14.01 10.04 5.51
C ALA A 253 15.33 9.31 5.80
N THR A 254 15.30 8.27 6.65
CA THR A 254 16.48 7.43 6.91
C THR A 254 16.95 6.68 5.67
N MET A 255 16.01 6.13 4.89
CA MET A 255 16.33 5.40 3.67
C MET A 255 16.84 6.31 2.55
N GLU A 256 16.29 7.53 2.44
CA GLU A 256 16.76 8.53 1.46
C GLU A 256 18.17 9.06 1.81
N ALA A 257 18.54 9.10 3.08
CA ALA A 257 19.87 9.52 3.54
C ALA A 257 20.94 8.43 3.35
N GLN A 258 20.56 7.15 3.21
CA GLN A 258 21.47 6.05 2.97
C GLN A 258 21.49 5.71 1.47
N PRO A 259 22.60 5.94 0.74
CA PRO A 259 22.68 5.50 -0.66
C PRO A 259 22.46 3.98 -0.71
N MET A 260 21.47 3.53 -1.47
CA MET A 260 21.25 2.11 -1.72
C MET A 260 22.55 1.50 -2.28
N PRO A 261 23.06 0.37 -1.75
CA PRO A 261 24.12 -0.35 -2.42
C PRO A 261 23.63 -0.69 -3.83
N ALA A 262 24.45 -0.36 -4.83
CA ALA A 262 24.17 -0.71 -6.21
C ALA A 262 23.85 -2.23 -6.26
N PRO A 263 22.83 -2.66 -7.03
CA PRO A 263 22.55 -4.08 -7.17
C PRO A 263 23.83 -4.78 -7.61
N ALA A 264 24.28 -5.76 -6.83
CA ALA A 264 25.41 -6.58 -7.19
C ALA A 264 25.11 -7.21 -8.55
N MET A 265 25.78 -6.74 -9.59
CA MET A 265 25.73 -7.40 -10.89
C MET A 265 26.21 -8.85 -10.67
N PRO A 266 25.45 -9.88 -11.06
CA PRO A 266 25.98 -11.22 -11.05
C PRO A 266 27.23 -11.21 -11.93
N ALA A 267 28.35 -11.67 -11.40
CA ALA A 267 29.59 -11.87 -12.15
C ALA A 267 29.35 -13.00 -13.17
N LEU A 268 28.75 -12.66 -14.29
CA LEU A 268 28.72 -13.47 -15.48
C LEU A 268 29.93 -13.04 -16.30
N TRP A 269 30.89 -13.91 -16.32
CA TRP A 269 32.04 -14.14 -17.21
C TRP A 269 33.31 -14.33 -16.40
N GLY A 270 33.45 -15.54 -15.91
CA GLY A 270 34.78 -16.07 -15.64
C GLY A 270 35.56 -16.14 -16.96
N ALA A 271 36.73 -15.53 -16.97
CA ALA A 271 37.71 -15.65 -18.04
C ALA A 271 38.10 -17.11 -18.26
N ARG A 272 37.96 -17.60 -19.47
CA ARG A 272 38.87 -18.51 -20.15
C ARG A 272 38.88 -18.20 -21.63
#